data_21442ba8868b495fa5e2a9c2bcbb1fce
#
_entry.id   21442ba8868b495fa5e2a9c2bcbb1fce
#
_cell.length_a   1.000
_cell.length_b   1.000
_cell.length_c   1.000
_cell.angle_alpha   90.00
_cell.angle_beta   90.00
_cell.angle_gamma   90.00
#
_symmetry.space_group_name_H-M   'P 1'
#
loop_
_entity.id
_entity.type
_entity.pdbx_description
1 polymer ?
#
loop_
_entity_poly.entity_id
_entity_poly.type
_entity_poly.pdbx_seq_one_letter_code
_entity_poly.pdbx_strand_id
1 'polypeptide(L)'
;GQDRARTLDHMADVIDAIAGAQRAGKILAFGLSNESAWGTARWIDTAERLGGPRVVAIQNEYSLLYRAFDTDLAELAVNEDVTLLAYTTLAAGLLTGKYRDGAEPAASRAAVDRANGGKGDLGGRRTRRAEEAVAAWHKLMADLRLDPVHAAIAFTRQRPFPVIPIIGATDTPQLDHILAGLSLRLTDEALSRISQFHREYPWPF
;
A
#
# COMPACT_ATOMS: atom_id res chain seq x y z
N GLY A 1 -13.54 -21.64 -10.49
CA GLY A 1 -13.20 -20.59 -11.47
C GLY A 1 -14.17 -19.42 -11.36
N GLN A 2 -13.72 -18.23 -11.66
CA GLN A 2 -14.58 -17.05 -11.67
C GLN A 2 -15.47 -17.07 -12.94
N ASP A 3 -16.76 -16.85 -12.76
CA ASP A 3 -17.69 -16.67 -13.87
C ASP A 3 -17.61 -15.22 -14.37
N ARG A 4 -17.04 -15.02 -15.55
CA ARG A 4 -16.83 -13.68 -16.13
C ARG A 4 -18.16 -12.94 -16.37
N ALA A 5 -19.18 -13.61 -16.85
CA ALA A 5 -20.48 -12.97 -17.14
C ALA A 5 -21.10 -12.45 -15.84
N ARG A 6 -21.19 -13.31 -14.83
CA ARG A 6 -21.71 -12.95 -13.51
C ARG A 6 -20.92 -11.82 -12.87
N THR A 7 -19.59 -11.78 -13.04
CA THR A 7 -18.75 -10.69 -12.52
C THR A 7 -19.10 -9.36 -13.18
N LEU A 8 -19.28 -9.33 -14.51
CA LEU A 8 -19.62 -8.11 -15.25
C LEU A 8 -21.04 -7.63 -14.94
N ASP A 9 -22.00 -8.55 -14.79
CA ASP A 9 -23.37 -8.20 -14.39
C ASP A 9 -23.38 -7.58 -12.99
N HIS A 10 -22.65 -8.18 -12.04
CA HIS A 10 -22.49 -7.61 -10.70
C HIS A 10 -21.87 -6.21 -10.71
N MET A 11 -20.84 -5.97 -11.55
CA MET A 11 -20.26 -4.63 -11.70
C MET A 11 -21.30 -3.62 -12.19
N ALA A 12 -22.14 -3.99 -13.14
CA ALA A 12 -23.20 -3.13 -13.65
C ALA A 12 -24.21 -2.74 -12.57
N ASP A 13 -24.68 -3.73 -11.79
CA ASP A 13 -25.62 -3.49 -10.69
C ASP A 13 -25.04 -2.56 -9.63
N VAL A 14 -23.77 -2.75 -9.28
CA VAL A 14 -23.08 -1.90 -8.29
C VAL A 14 -22.89 -0.48 -8.83
N ILE A 15 -22.51 -0.31 -10.10
CA ILE A 15 -22.36 1.03 -10.71
C ILE A 15 -23.69 1.78 -10.68
N ASP A 16 -24.82 1.13 -10.98
CA ASP A 16 -26.14 1.77 -10.92
C ASP A 16 -26.50 2.19 -9.48
N ALA A 17 -26.25 1.33 -8.50
CA ALA A 17 -26.47 1.64 -7.10
C ALA A 17 -25.61 2.84 -6.62
N ILE A 18 -24.33 2.88 -7.00
CA ILE A 18 -23.40 3.97 -6.70
C ILE A 18 -23.87 5.27 -7.39
N ALA A 19 -24.29 5.21 -8.65
CA ALA A 19 -24.86 6.35 -9.36
C ALA A 19 -26.09 6.91 -8.65
N GLY A 20 -26.97 6.04 -8.14
CA GLY A 20 -28.11 6.43 -7.33
C GLY A 20 -27.70 7.16 -6.04
N ALA A 21 -26.70 6.66 -5.33
CA ALA A 21 -26.17 7.29 -4.12
C ALA A 21 -25.50 8.64 -4.41
N GLN A 22 -24.81 8.77 -5.54
CA GLN A 22 -24.18 10.02 -5.97
C GLN A 22 -25.24 11.07 -6.34
N ARG A 23 -26.26 10.70 -7.13
CA ARG A 23 -27.40 11.58 -7.45
C ARG A 23 -28.14 12.06 -6.21
N ALA A 24 -28.23 11.20 -5.19
CA ALA A 24 -28.84 11.54 -3.91
C ALA A 24 -27.92 12.40 -3.00
N GLY A 25 -26.73 12.76 -3.43
CA GLY A 25 -25.76 13.54 -2.67
C GLY A 25 -25.14 12.82 -1.47
N LYS A 26 -25.26 11.47 -1.39
CA LYS A 26 -24.76 10.67 -0.27
C LYS A 26 -23.26 10.37 -0.37
N ILE A 27 -22.74 10.34 -1.57
CA ILE A 27 -21.30 10.13 -1.87
C ILE A 27 -20.88 11.09 -2.98
N LEU A 28 -19.60 11.44 -3.02
CA LEU A 28 -19.01 12.27 -4.08
C LEU A 28 -18.32 11.41 -5.14
N ALA A 29 -17.61 10.37 -4.70
CA ALA A 29 -16.83 9.48 -5.56
C ALA A 29 -16.72 8.10 -4.92
N PHE A 30 -16.22 7.11 -5.66
CA PHE A 30 -15.93 5.79 -5.11
C PHE A 30 -14.58 5.26 -5.60
N GLY A 31 -14.03 4.32 -4.84
CA GLY A 31 -12.81 3.60 -5.17
C GLY A 31 -12.96 2.11 -4.94
N LEU A 32 -11.98 1.36 -5.43
CA LEU A 32 -11.90 -0.09 -5.26
C LEU A 32 -10.98 -0.47 -4.11
N SER A 33 -11.00 -1.72 -3.70
CA SER A 33 -10.10 -2.26 -2.65
C SER A 33 -9.60 -3.64 -3.06
N ASN A 34 -8.28 -3.81 -3.02
CA ASN A 34 -7.60 -5.07 -3.34
C ASN A 34 -8.00 -5.65 -4.71
N GLU A 35 -8.16 -4.77 -5.69
CA GLU A 35 -8.56 -5.16 -7.03
C GLU A 35 -7.34 -5.38 -7.93
N SER A 36 -7.50 -6.21 -8.95
CA SER A 36 -6.52 -6.47 -9.99
C SER A 36 -6.56 -5.42 -11.10
N ALA A 37 -5.54 -5.39 -11.96
CA ALA A 37 -5.55 -4.53 -13.14
C ALA A 37 -6.71 -4.87 -14.08
N TRP A 38 -6.95 -6.17 -14.31
CA TRP A 38 -8.09 -6.59 -15.13
C TRP A 38 -9.42 -6.15 -14.53
N GLY A 39 -9.63 -6.37 -13.23
CA GLY A 39 -10.86 -5.98 -12.56
C GLY A 39 -11.06 -4.47 -12.59
N THR A 40 -10.01 -3.69 -12.27
CA THR A 40 -10.05 -2.23 -12.30
C THR A 40 -10.44 -1.71 -13.68
N ALA A 41 -9.81 -2.23 -14.75
CA ALA A 41 -10.18 -1.87 -16.13
C ALA A 41 -11.64 -2.20 -16.45
N ARG A 42 -12.14 -3.36 -15.98
CA ARG A 42 -13.56 -3.73 -16.21
C ARG A 42 -14.53 -2.82 -15.44
N TRP A 43 -14.19 -2.39 -14.23
CA TRP A 43 -14.97 -1.41 -13.48
C TRP A 43 -15.07 -0.08 -14.24
N ILE A 44 -13.96 0.40 -14.80
CA ILE A 44 -13.90 1.63 -15.58
C ILE A 44 -14.73 1.50 -16.85
N ASP A 45 -14.51 0.47 -17.66
CA ASP A 45 -15.27 0.23 -18.90
C ASP A 45 -16.78 0.09 -18.64
N THR A 46 -17.15 -0.57 -17.52
CA THR A 46 -18.57 -0.73 -17.17
C THR A 46 -19.20 0.60 -16.80
N ALA A 47 -18.51 1.42 -16.02
CA ALA A 47 -18.97 2.75 -15.65
C ALA A 47 -19.15 3.65 -16.89
N GLU A 48 -18.18 3.67 -17.79
CA GLU A 48 -18.23 4.46 -19.03
C GLU A 48 -19.40 4.03 -19.95
N ARG A 49 -19.54 2.72 -20.15
CA ARG A 49 -20.62 2.16 -20.98
C ARG A 49 -22.02 2.47 -20.45
N LEU A 50 -22.16 2.56 -19.12
CA LEU A 50 -23.45 2.86 -18.47
C LEU A 50 -23.65 4.36 -18.20
N GLY A 51 -22.67 5.21 -18.50
CA GLY A 51 -22.70 6.64 -18.13
C GLY A 51 -22.75 6.84 -16.62
N GLY A 52 -22.18 5.90 -15.86
CA GLY A 52 -22.13 5.92 -14.40
C GLY A 52 -20.86 6.59 -13.85
N PRO A 53 -20.74 6.67 -12.52
CA PRO A 53 -19.57 7.26 -11.87
C PRO A 53 -18.32 6.40 -12.11
N ARG A 54 -17.22 7.06 -12.42
CA ARG A 54 -15.93 6.44 -12.68
C ARG A 54 -15.18 6.14 -11.39
N VAL A 55 -14.38 5.08 -11.36
CA VAL A 55 -13.43 4.78 -10.29
C VAL A 55 -12.38 5.89 -10.21
N VAL A 56 -12.18 6.48 -9.03
CA VAL A 56 -11.19 7.55 -8.82
C VAL A 56 -9.97 7.08 -8.04
N ALA A 57 -10.07 5.97 -7.32
CA ALA A 57 -8.99 5.45 -6.49
C ALA A 57 -9.06 3.93 -6.35
N ILE A 58 -7.94 3.34 -6.00
CA ILE A 58 -7.83 1.94 -5.63
C ILE A 58 -7.03 1.84 -4.33
N GLN A 59 -7.56 1.16 -3.32
CA GLN A 59 -6.86 0.91 -2.07
C GLN A 59 -6.24 -0.48 -2.10
N ASN A 60 -4.94 -0.54 -2.38
CA ASN A 60 -4.17 -1.79 -2.42
C ASN A 60 -2.98 -1.74 -1.47
N GLU A 61 -2.49 -2.92 -1.07
CA GLU A 61 -1.25 -3.01 -0.33
C GLU A 61 -0.09 -2.50 -1.18
N TYR A 62 0.69 -1.59 -0.60
CA TYR A 62 1.91 -1.12 -1.23
C TYR A 62 2.92 -0.64 -0.19
N SER A 63 4.13 -1.13 -0.28
CA SER A 63 5.26 -0.72 0.53
C SER A 63 6.57 -0.98 -0.19
N LEU A 64 7.68 -0.55 0.39
CA LEU A 64 9.02 -0.88 -0.08
C LEU A 64 9.24 -2.40 -0.23
N LEU A 65 8.64 -3.22 0.67
CA LEU A 65 8.77 -4.68 0.66
C LEU A 65 7.68 -5.39 -0.15
N TYR A 66 6.61 -4.70 -0.53
CA TYR A 66 5.52 -5.27 -1.33
C TYR A 66 5.16 -4.34 -2.47
N ARG A 67 5.65 -4.62 -3.67
CA ARG A 67 5.59 -3.74 -4.84
C ARG A 67 4.79 -4.33 -6.01
N ALA A 68 3.80 -5.18 -5.71
CA ALA A 68 2.95 -5.78 -6.74
C ALA A 68 2.22 -4.76 -7.63
N PHE A 69 1.97 -3.56 -7.09
CA PHE A 69 1.34 -2.48 -7.85
C PHE A 69 2.24 -1.89 -8.95
N ASP A 70 3.56 -2.01 -8.83
CA ASP A 70 4.54 -1.44 -9.80
C ASP A 70 4.44 -2.07 -11.20
N THR A 71 3.78 -3.19 -11.34
CA THR A 71 3.56 -3.88 -12.61
C THR A 71 2.34 -3.28 -13.35
N ASP A 72 1.33 -4.05 -13.62
CA ASP A 72 0.20 -3.69 -14.47
C ASP A 72 -0.69 -2.57 -13.90
N LEU A 73 -0.82 -2.52 -12.55
CA LEU A 73 -1.64 -1.49 -11.89
C LEU A 73 -1.01 -0.10 -11.95
N ALA A 74 0.31 0.02 -11.96
CA ALA A 74 0.99 1.29 -12.13
C ALA A 74 0.72 1.90 -13.51
N GLU A 75 0.78 1.09 -14.57
CA GLU A 75 0.43 1.51 -15.92
C GLU A 75 -1.03 1.97 -16.01
N LEU A 76 -1.95 1.16 -15.48
CA LEU A 76 -3.37 1.49 -15.43
C LEU A 76 -3.62 2.79 -14.65
N ALA A 77 -3.01 2.95 -13.48
CA ALA A 77 -3.19 4.12 -12.62
C ALA A 77 -2.82 5.43 -13.33
N VAL A 78 -1.73 5.40 -14.12
CA VAL A 78 -1.27 6.57 -14.90
C VAL A 78 -2.20 6.85 -16.07
N ASN A 79 -2.57 5.82 -16.84
CA ASN A 79 -3.36 5.99 -18.07
C ASN A 79 -4.84 6.29 -17.77
N GLU A 80 -5.36 5.80 -16.65
CA GLU A 80 -6.76 5.91 -16.26
C GLU A 80 -7.02 6.96 -15.17
N ASP A 81 -5.99 7.69 -14.74
CA ASP A 81 -6.07 8.69 -13.66
C ASP A 81 -6.69 8.13 -12.37
N VAL A 82 -6.25 6.92 -11.96
CA VAL A 82 -6.70 6.25 -10.75
C VAL A 82 -5.64 6.37 -9.67
N THR A 83 -5.97 6.98 -8.54
CA THR A 83 -5.01 7.17 -7.43
C THR A 83 -4.89 5.91 -6.58
N LEU A 84 -3.65 5.44 -6.36
CA LEU A 84 -3.38 4.42 -5.35
C LEU A 84 -3.51 5.00 -3.94
N LEU A 85 -4.38 4.45 -3.12
CA LEU A 85 -4.40 4.62 -1.67
C LEU A 85 -3.57 3.47 -1.07
N ALA A 86 -2.28 3.73 -0.83
CA ALA A 86 -1.32 2.70 -0.41
C ALA A 86 -1.50 2.35 1.06
N TYR A 87 -2.08 1.19 1.39
CA TYR A 87 -2.12 0.75 2.78
C TYR A 87 -0.89 -0.10 3.13
N THR A 88 -0.63 -0.25 4.43
CA THR A 88 0.53 -1.01 4.97
C THR A 88 1.88 -0.44 4.50
N THR A 89 1.97 0.86 4.29
CA THR A 89 3.15 1.58 3.76
C THR A 89 4.46 1.27 4.52
N LEU A 90 4.37 0.98 5.83
CA LEU A 90 5.49 0.55 6.67
C LEU A 90 5.57 -0.98 6.84
N ALA A 91 4.99 -1.77 5.93
CA ALA A 91 4.97 -3.23 5.96
C ALA A 91 4.49 -3.76 7.33
N ALA A 92 3.33 -3.30 7.80
CA ALA A 92 2.74 -3.61 9.11
C ALA A 92 3.67 -3.27 10.30
N GLY A 93 4.58 -2.32 10.12
CA GLY A 93 5.55 -1.88 11.12
C GLY A 93 6.92 -2.58 11.02
N LEU A 94 7.13 -3.51 10.10
CA LEU A 94 8.44 -4.15 9.89
C LEU A 94 9.52 -3.12 9.53
N LEU A 95 9.23 -2.19 8.65
CA LEU A 95 10.19 -1.18 8.19
C LEU A 95 10.61 -0.18 9.29
N THR A 96 9.86 -0.11 10.40
CA THR A 96 10.28 0.70 11.55
C THR A 96 11.45 0.08 12.32
N GLY A 97 11.71 -1.22 12.13
CA GLY A 97 12.73 -1.97 12.86
C GLY A 97 12.32 -2.43 14.26
N LYS A 98 11.11 -2.10 14.74
CA LYS A 98 10.66 -2.43 16.10
C LYS A 98 10.54 -3.94 16.40
N TYR A 99 10.58 -4.77 15.37
CA TYR A 99 10.54 -6.24 15.49
C TYR A 99 11.90 -6.91 15.27
N ARG A 100 12.97 -6.12 15.11
CA ARG A 100 14.32 -6.67 14.88
C ARG A 100 14.81 -7.45 16.09
N ASP A 101 15.67 -8.42 15.82
CA ASP A 101 16.31 -9.25 16.83
C ASP A 101 15.30 -9.99 17.75
N GLY A 102 14.13 -10.33 17.20
CA GLY A 102 13.05 -11.00 17.93
C GLY A 102 12.24 -10.10 18.86
N ALA A 103 12.48 -8.79 18.85
CA ALA A 103 11.72 -7.85 19.68
C ALA A 103 10.22 -7.86 19.33
N GLU A 104 9.38 -7.68 20.35
CA GLU A 104 7.94 -7.57 20.22
C GLU A 104 7.40 -6.60 21.28
N PRO A 105 7.38 -5.28 21.02
CA PRO A 105 6.86 -4.30 21.96
C PRO A 105 5.42 -4.62 22.37
N ALA A 106 5.08 -4.48 23.65
CA ALA A 106 3.81 -4.92 24.23
C ALA A 106 2.55 -4.31 23.56
N ALA A 107 2.63 -3.07 23.06
CA ALA A 107 1.55 -2.42 22.34
C ALA A 107 1.64 -2.58 20.81
N SER A 108 2.55 -3.44 20.33
CA SER A 108 2.72 -3.66 18.90
C SER A 108 1.57 -4.48 18.30
N ARG A 109 1.36 -4.32 17.00
CA ARG A 109 0.35 -5.12 16.27
C ARG A 109 0.56 -6.63 16.45
N ALA A 110 1.81 -7.11 16.46
CA ALA A 110 2.12 -8.52 16.68
C ALA A 110 1.72 -8.99 18.09
N ALA A 111 2.04 -8.19 19.12
CA ALA A 111 1.67 -8.51 20.50
C ALA A 111 0.14 -8.51 20.71
N VAL A 112 -0.55 -7.52 20.14
CA VAL A 112 -2.02 -7.44 20.19
C VAL A 112 -2.66 -8.63 19.46
N ASP A 113 -2.13 -9.00 18.28
CA ASP A 113 -2.61 -10.18 17.54
C ASP A 113 -2.45 -11.46 18.38
N ARG A 114 -1.30 -11.67 19.04
CA ARG A 114 -1.09 -12.83 19.95
C ARG A 114 -2.04 -12.82 21.13
N ALA A 115 -2.24 -11.65 21.74
CA ALA A 115 -3.18 -11.53 22.87
C ALA A 115 -4.62 -11.91 22.50
N ASN A 116 -4.98 -11.76 21.21
CA ASN A 116 -6.26 -12.14 20.66
C ASN A 116 -6.26 -13.55 20.02
N GLY A 117 -5.27 -14.38 20.31
CA GLY A 117 -5.18 -15.77 19.82
C GLY A 117 -4.57 -15.94 18.42
N GLY A 118 -4.03 -14.87 17.82
CA GLY A 118 -3.31 -14.92 16.56
C GLY A 118 -1.85 -15.36 16.69
N LYS A 119 -1.16 -15.46 15.57
CA LYS A 119 0.23 -15.93 15.51
C LYS A 119 1.27 -14.83 15.79
N GLY A 120 0.88 -13.56 15.75
CA GLY A 120 1.80 -12.42 15.84
C GLY A 120 2.75 -12.31 14.63
N ASP A 121 2.39 -12.94 13.51
CA ASP A 121 3.17 -13.00 12.29
C ASP A 121 2.86 -11.86 11.30
N LEU A 122 2.06 -10.89 11.73
CA LEU A 122 1.66 -9.72 10.93
C LEU A 122 0.95 -10.12 9.62
N GLY A 123 0.14 -11.17 9.68
CA GLY A 123 -0.56 -11.71 8.50
C GLY A 123 0.39 -12.39 7.52
N GLY A 124 1.33 -13.15 8.05
CA GLY A 124 2.33 -13.90 7.28
C GLY A 124 3.54 -13.07 6.80
N ARG A 125 3.64 -11.79 7.18
CA ARG A 125 4.75 -10.91 6.75
C ARG A 125 6.03 -11.09 7.56
N ARG A 126 5.96 -11.67 8.76
CA ARG A 126 7.12 -11.90 9.63
C ARG A 126 7.80 -13.21 9.27
N THR A 127 8.50 -13.22 8.15
CA THR A 127 9.31 -14.35 7.67
C THR A 127 10.79 -14.09 7.93
N ARG A 128 11.62 -15.13 7.93
CA ARG A 128 13.09 -14.98 8.01
C ARG A 128 13.63 -14.07 6.92
N ARG A 129 13.13 -14.20 5.68
CA ARG A 129 13.56 -13.36 4.56
C ARG A 129 13.15 -11.90 4.73
N ALA A 130 11.99 -11.63 5.33
CA ALA A 130 11.57 -10.28 5.67
C ALA A 130 12.46 -9.67 6.77
N GLU A 131 12.88 -10.45 7.76
CA GLU A 131 13.82 -10.00 8.80
C GLU A 131 15.19 -9.65 8.21
N GLU A 132 15.72 -10.48 7.30
CA GLU A 132 16.94 -10.20 6.53
C GLU A 132 16.80 -8.91 5.70
N ALA A 133 15.68 -8.73 5.00
CA ALA A 133 15.38 -7.53 4.24
C ALA A 133 15.30 -6.27 5.13
N VAL A 134 14.64 -6.36 6.28
CA VAL A 134 14.56 -5.23 7.24
C VAL A 134 15.94 -4.88 7.79
N ALA A 135 16.79 -5.86 8.12
CA ALA A 135 18.16 -5.60 8.56
C ALA A 135 18.97 -4.88 7.46
N ALA A 136 18.89 -5.35 6.21
CA ALA A 136 19.53 -4.72 5.07
C ALA A 136 18.99 -3.31 4.80
N TRP A 137 17.68 -3.10 4.93
CA TRP A 137 17.04 -1.79 4.82
C TRP A 137 17.61 -0.80 5.83
N HIS A 138 17.67 -1.18 7.12
CA HIS A 138 18.21 -0.32 8.15
C HIS A 138 19.70 -0.01 7.95
N LYS A 139 20.49 -0.96 7.48
CA LYS A 139 21.89 -0.72 7.10
C LYS A 139 21.97 0.30 5.95
N LEU A 140 21.18 0.11 4.89
CA LEU A 140 21.13 1.04 3.76
C LEU A 140 20.76 2.46 4.21
N MET A 141 19.78 2.59 5.11
CA MET A 141 19.37 3.89 5.63
C MET A 141 20.46 4.54 6.49
N ALA A 142 21.16 3.77 7.30
CA ALA A 142 22.32 4.26 8.05
C ALA A 142 23.44 4.78 7.10
N ASP A 143 23.77 4.03 6.05
CA ASP A 143 24.76 4.44 5.04
C ASP A 143 24.35 5.76 4.34
N LEU A 144 23.06 5.94 4.09
CA LEU A 144 22.50 7.15 3.46
C LEU A 144 22.22 8.28 4.47
N ARG A 145 22.39 8.03 5.77
CA ARG A 145 22.04 8.96 6.86
C ARG A 145 20.57 9.40 6.82
N LEU A 146 19.69 8.47 6.50
CA LEU A 146 18.25 8.68 6.43
C LEU A 146 17.53 7.91 7.53
N ASP A 147 16.43 8.47 8.02
CA ASP A 147 15.52 7.74 8.89
C ASP A 147 14.75 6.68 8.07
N PRO A 148 14.70 5.40 8.51
CA PRO A 148 14.08 4.32 7.75
C PRO A 148 12.57 4.48 7.57
N VAL A 149 11.86 5.08 8.52
CA VAL A 149 10.41 5.33 8.44
C VAL A 149 10.13 6.46 7.44
N HIS A 150 10.86 7.57 7.58
CA HIS A 150 10.72 8.70 6.67
C HIS A 150 11.06 8.32 5.22
N ALA A 151 12.14 7.55 5.03
CA ALA A 151 12.55 7.11 3.71
C ALA A 151 11.53 6.14 3.07
N ALA A 152 10.91 5.24 3.83
CA ALA A 152 9.89 4.32 3.33
C ALA A 152 8.62 5.08 2.87
N ILE A 153 8.21 6.10 3.61
CA ILE A 153 7.07 6.94 3.24
C ILE A 153 7.42 7.83 2.03
N ALA A 154 8.61 8.45 2.03
CA ALA A 154 9.08 9.26 0.91
C ALA A 154 9.20 8.44 -0.37
N PHE A 155 9.69 7.20 -0.30
CA PHE A 155 9.72 6.26 -1.41
C PHE A 155 8.32 6.06 -2.01
N THR A 156 7.30 5.77 -1.19
CA THR A 156 5.93 5.59 -1.65
C THR A 156 5.40 6.85 -2.33
N ARG A 157 5.64 8.03 -1.77
CA ARG A 157 5.18 9.31 -2.32
C ARG A 157 5.90 9.73 -3.62
N GLN A 158 7.09 9.22 -3.88
CA GLN A 158 7.88 9.53 -5.07
C GLN A 158 7.76 8.48 -6.18
N ARG A 159 6.70 7.66 -6.15
CA ARG A 159 6.44 6.73 -7.27
C ARG A 159 5.98 7.49 -8.52
N PRO A 160 6.24 6.96 -9.72
CA PRO A 160 5.87 7.60 -10.99
C PRO A 160 4.40 7.38 -11.37
N PHE A 161 3.51 7.26 -10.38
CA PHE A 161 2.07 7.15 -10.52
C PHE A 161 1.35 7.87 -9.37
N PRO A 162 0.07 8.25 -9.52
CA PRO A 162 -0.69 8.89 -8.45
C PRO A 162 -0.78 7.98 -7.22
N VAL A 163 -0.29 8.44 -6.06
CA VAL A 163 -0.29 7.65 -4.83
C VAL A 163 -0.41 8.53 -3.58
N ILE A 164 -1.23 8.05 -2.64
CA ILE A 164 -1.40 8.61 -1.30
C ILE A 164 -1.10 7.50 -0.28
N PRO A 165 -0.03 7.62 0.52
CA PRO A 165 0.25 6.65 1.57
C PRO A 165 -0.77 6.77 2.70
N ILE A 166 -1.38 5.64 3.08
CA ILE A 166 -2.19 5.51 4.28
C ILE A 166 -1.26 5.16 5.43
N ILE A 167 -1.24 6.00 6.44
CA ILE A 167 -0.44 5.82 7.64
C ILE A 167 -1.32 5.49 8.84
N GLY A 168 -0.77 4.77 9.81
CA GLY A 168 -1.39 4.51 11.10
C GLY A 168 -0.34 4.50 12.20
N ALA A 169 -0.70 5.03 13.34
CA ALA A 169 0.11 5.05 14.56
C ALA A 169 -0.72 4.56 15.74
N THR A 170 -0.10 3.94 16.73
CA THR A 170 -0.75 3.48 17.97
C THR A 170 -0.64 4.48 19.10
N ASP A 171 0.23 5.48 18.95
CA ASP A 171 0.42 6.56 19.91
C ASP A 171 0.87 7.85 19.20
N THR A 172 0.77 8.98 19.92
CA THR A 172 1.15 10.30 19.40
C THR A 172 2.63 10.40 19.02
N PRO A 173 3.60 9.89 19.79
CA PRO A 173 4.99 9.93 19.38
C PRO A 173 5.28 9.25 18.04
N GLN A 174 4.63 8.11 17.74
CA GLN A 174 4.76 7.46 16.43
C GLN A 174 4.17 8.32 15.32
N LEU A 175 3.04 8.96 15.55
CA LEU A 175 2.42 9.86 14.57
C LEU A 175 3.33 11.07 14.32
N ASP A 176 3.81 11.71 15.36
CA ASP A 176 4.71 12.87 15.26
C ASP A 176 5.99 12.51 14.50
N HIS A 177 6.57 11.33 14.79
CA HIS A 177 7.73 10.83 14.05
C HIS A 177 7.44 10.67 12.56
N ILE A 178 6.31 10.07 12.20
CA ILE A 178 5.89 9.93 10.81
C ILE A 178 5.72 11.29 10.13
N LEU A 179 5.02 12.23 10.80
CA LEU A 179 4.72 13.55 10.26
C LEU A 179 5.99 14.39 10.05
N ALA A 180 6.98 14.27 10.94
CA ALA A 180 8.27 14.96 10.80
C ALA A 180 9.01 14.59 9.49
N GLY A 181 8.77 13.40 8.93
CA GLY A 181 9.38 12.96 7.68
C GLY A 181 8.62 13.33 6.40
N LEU A 182 7.46 13.99 6.49
CA LEU A 182 6.64 14.24 5.31
C LEU A 182 7.28 15.18 4.26
N SER A 183 8.22 16.03 4.67
CA SER A 183 8.96 16.90 3.74
C SER A 183 10.15 16.21 3.06
N LEU A 184 10.55 15.02 3.52
CA LEU A 184 11.68 14.30 2.96
C LEU A 184 11.45 14.01 1.47
N ARG A 185 12.45 14.33 0.65
CA ARG A 185 12.60 13.87 -0.72
C ARG A 185 13.88 13.07 -0.85
N LEU A 186 13.74 11.88 -1.38
CA LEU A 186 14.88 11.01 -1.70
C LEU A 186 15.58 11.54 -2.94
N THR A 187 16.91 11.52 -2.90
CA THR A 187 17.75 11.84 -4.07
C THR A 187 17.71 10.69 -5.09
N ASP A 188 18.12 10.96 -6.33
CA ASP A 188 18.22 9.93 -7.38
C ASP A 188 19.19 8.81 -6.98
N GLU A 189 20.28 9.13 -6.28
CA GLU A 189 21.20 8.16 -5.71
C GLU A 189 20.49 7.24 -4.70
N ALA A 190 19.71 7.81 -3.77
CA ALA A 190 18.96 7.04 -2.79
C ALA A 190 17.91 6.14 -3.47
N LEU A 191 17.17 6.66 -4.46
CA LEU A 191 16.19 5.89 -5.24
C LEU A 191 16.86 4.75 -6.03
N SER A 192 18.05 4.98 -6.59
CA SER A 192 18.83 3.95 -7.29
C SER A 192 19.25 2.83 -6.34
N ARG A 193 19.79 3.17 -5.16
CA ARG A 193 20.18 2.19 -4.14
C ARG A 193 18.98 1.42 -3.58
N ILE A 194 17.83 2.07 -3.40
CA ILE A 194 16.56 1.43 -3.02
C ILE A 194 16.08 0.46 -4.12
N SER A 195 16.26 0.82 -5.38
CA SER A 195 15.92 -0.08 -6.50
C SER A 195 16.84 -1.31 -6.54
N GLN A 196 18.12 -1.15 -6.21
CA GLN A 196 19.04 -2.28 -6.05
C GLN A 196 18.64 -3.18 -4.89
N PHE A 197 18.33 -2.60 -3.73
CA PHE A 197 17.82 -3.32 -2.56
C PHE A 197 16.57 -4.15 -2.92
N HIS A 198 15.62 -3.60 -3.69
CA HIS A 198 14.44 -4.35 -4.10
C HIS A 198 14.76 -5.54 -5.02
N ARG A 199 15.76 -5.44 -5.90
CA ARG A 199 16.21 -6.58 -6.72
C ARG A 199 16.79 -7.72 -5.88
N GLU A 200 17.41 -7.39 -4.76
CA GLU A 200 17.98 -8.36 -3.82
C GLU A 200 16.91 -9.00 -2.93
N TYR A 201 15.89 -8.23 -2.54
CA TYR A 201 14.79 -8.66 -1.68
C TYR A 201 13.42 -8.46 -2.33
N PRO A 202 13.14 -9.08 -3.50
CA PRO A 202 11.80 -8.98 -4.09
C PRO A 202 10.84 -9.83 -3.27
N TRP A 203 9.75 -9.23 -2.79
CA TRP A 203 8.67 -9.93 -2.07
C TRP A 203 9.17 -10.86 -0.96
N PRO A 204 9.72 -10.33 0.14
CA PRO A 204 10.36 -11.16 1.16
C PRO A 204 9.37 -11.91 2.06
N PHE A 205 8.05 -11.79 1.82
CA PHE A 205 6.97 -12.49 2.54
C PHE A 205 5.83 -12.92 1.62
#